data_78543cb343c9c97c2e74ff301fe66d22
#
_entry.id   78543cb343c9c97c2e74ff301fe66d22
#
_cell.length_a   1.000
_cell.length_b   1.000
_cell.length_c   1.000
_cell.angle_alpha   90.00
_cell.angle_beta   90.00
_cell.angle_gamma   90.00
#
_symmetry.space_group_name_H-M   'P 1'
#
loop_
_entity.id
_entity.type
_entity.pdbx_description
1 polymer ?
#
loop_
_entity_poly.entity_id
_entity_poly.type
_entity_poly.pdbx_seq_one_letter_code
_entity_poly.pdbx_strand_id
1 'polypeptide(L)'
;MSNAKILIIKTGLIETLTFPDGSSYESAIRKKPVPMAKVHTLGAEGNDVGLKAHHGGVDKALFFMSDVSFPALNALLGENFDFHGSAIYGENFVVSGLHEDNVCIGDRYKIGTTLLEVSQPRKPCERLSHNTKNENTREVIRQSGWTGWYVRVIEEGEIHQGDELILQHRPYPEWTIRRLNTLLSAPSSVAELEEALAIEELAAAFKRSIHSQLRNLQKAA
;
A
#
# COMPACT_ATOMS: atom_id res chain seq x y z
N MET A 1 -18.49 12.43 -11.77
CA MET A 1 -17.29 11.66 -11.37
C MET A 1 -17.80 10.29 -10.98
N SER A 2 -17.22 9.20 -11.50
CA SER A 2 -17.59 7.86 -11.07
C SER A 2 -17.21 7.70 -9.61
N ASN A 3 -18.10 7.15 -8.77
CA ASN A 3 -17.80 6.85 -7.38
C ASN A 3 -16.66 5.84 -7.31
N ALA A 4 -15.74 6.02 -6.35
CA ALA A 4 -14.68 5.06 -6.09
C ALA A 4 -15.29 3.73 -5.60
N LYS A 5 -14.78 2.59 -6.10
CA LYS A 5 -15.34 1.25 -5.82
C LYS A 5 -14.26 0.21 -5.59
N ILE A 6 -14.58 -0.81 -4.79
CA ILE A 6 -13.82 -2.05 -4.70
C ILE A 6 -14.02 -2.86 -5.98
N LEU A 7 -12.97 -3.06 -6.76
CA LEU A 7 -13.00 -3.87 -7.97
C LEU A 7 -12.72 -5.34 -7.67
N ILE A 8 -11.67 -5.60 -6.89
CA ILE A 8 -11.22 -6.95 -6.53
C ILE A 8 -10.78 -6.96 -5.07
N ILE A 9 -11.13 -8.03 -4.36
CA ILE A 9 -10.67 -8.35 -3.01
C ILE A 9 -9.80 -9.59 -3.10
N LYS A 10 -8.66 -9.60 -2.39
CA LYS A 10 -7.72 -10.73 -2.38
C LYS A 10 -7.26 -11.04 -0.97
N THR A 11 -7.29 -12.32 -0.62
CA THR A 11 -6.72 -12.85 0.62
C THR A 11 -5.78 -14.02 0.33
N GLY A 12 -4.87 -14.32 1.24
CA GLY A 12 -3.96 -15.44 1.09
C GLY A 12 -3.22 -15.77 2.37
N LEU A 13 -3.00 -17.04 2.58
CA LEU A 13 -2.20 -17.55 3.69
C LEU A 13 -0.71 -17.58 3.30
N ILE A 14 0.15 -17.75 4.30
CA ILE A 14 1.58 -17.94 4.08
C ILE A 14 1.81 -19.21 3.28
N GLU A 15 2.62 -19.10 2.23
CA GLU A 15 3.16 -20.22 1.44
C GLU A 15 4.68 -20.13 1.36
N THR A 16 5.35 -21.27 1.19
CA THR A 16 6.78 -21.32 0.93
C THR A 16 7.03 -21.06 -0.56
N LEU A 17 7.76 -20.01 -0.86
CA LEU A 17 8.19 -19.65 -2.20
C LEU A 17 9.68 -19.91 -2.34
N THR A 18 10.14 -20.30 -3.53
CA THR A 18 11.54 -20.58 -3.82
C THR A 18 12.13 -19.50 -4.71
N PHE A 19 13.31 -19.00 -4.34
CA PHE A 19 14.09 -18.09 -5.17
C PHE A 19 14.77 -18.86 -6.34
N PRO A 20 15.23 -18.15 -7.39
CA PRO A 20 15.97 -18.77 -8.49
C PRO A 20 17.26 -19.49 -8.06
N ASP A 21 17.88 -19.09 -6.94
CA ASP A 21 19.08 -19.72 -6.37
C ASP A 21 18.79 -20.97 -5.54
N GLY A 22 17.51 -21.39 -5.45
CA GLY A 22 17.06 -22.56 -4.71
C GLY A 22 16.77 -22.30 -3.24
N SER A 23 17.07 -21.12 -2.69
CA SER A 23 16.66 -20.75 -1.32
C SER A 23 15.15 -20.54 -1.24
N SER A 24 14.57 -20.72 -0.06
CA SER A 24 13.12 -20.56 0.15
C SER A 24 12.81 -19.49 1.17
N TYR A 25 11.61 -18.93 1.07
CA TYR A 25 11.08 -17.95 2.01
C TYR A 25 9.57 -18.06 2.16
N GLU A 26 9.08 -17.70 3.34
CA GLU A 26 7.65 -17.65 3.61
C GLU A 26 7.05 -16.31 3.20
N SER A 27 5.91 -16.35 2.51
CA SER A 27 5.22 -15.14 2.03
C SER A 27 3.75 -15.41 1.79
N ALA A 28 2.91 -14.41 2.06
CA ALA A 28 1.52 -14.35 1.64
C ALA A 28 1.31 -13.33 0.49
N ILE A 29 2.32 -13.15 -0.36
CA ILE A 29 2.25 -12.15 -1.43
C ILE A 29 1.27 -12.54 -2.54
N ARG A 30 1.09 -13.84 -2.81
CA ARG A 30 0.24 -14.39 -3.88
C ARG A 30 -1.19 -14.63 -3.42
N LYS A 31 -1.84 -13.54 -3.00
CA LYS A 31 -3.25 -13.59 -2.59
C LYS A 31 -4.16 -13.93 -3.76
N LYS A 32 -5.27 -14.61 -3.48
CA LYS A 32 -6.27 -15.03 -4.49
C LYS A 32 -7.54 -14.21 -4.35
N PRO A 33 -8.26 -13.96 -5.46
CA PRO A 33 -9.54 -13.27 -5.43
C PRO A 33 -10.57 -13.98 -4.55
N VAL A 34 -11.33 -13.17 -3.77
CA VAL A 34 -12.47 -13.60 -2.97
C VAL A 34 -13.61 -12.59 -3.15
N PRO A 35 -14.89 -13.01 -3.01
CA PRO A 35 -16.03 -12.11 -3.24
C PRO A 35 -16.20 -11.08 -2.11
N MET A 36 -15.71 -11.38 -0.91
CA MET A 36 -15.84 -10.54 0.28
C MET A 36 -14.66 -10.76 1.24
N ALA A 37 -14.45 -9.81 2.11
CA ALA A 37 -13.49 -9.92 3.21
C ALA A 37 -14.14 -9.50 4.54
N LYS A 38 -13.98 -10.33 5.55
CA LYS A 38 -14.27 -9.99 6.94
C LYS A 38 -13.03 -9.33 7.53
N VAL A 39 -13.17 -8.08 7.93
CA VAL A 39 -12.05 -7.20 8.30
C VAL A 39 -11.99 -7.01 9.79
N HIS A 40 -10.81 -7.23 10.37
CA HIS A 40 -10.47 -7.06 11.77
C HIS A 40 -9.31 -6.09 11.92
N THR A 41 -9.02 -5.65 13.14
CA THR A 41 -7.97 -4.67 13.46
C THR A 41 -6.60 -4.98 12.83
N LEU A 42 -6.23 -6.26 12.67
CA LEU A 42 -4.93 -6.67 12.12
C LEU A 42 -4.97 -7.12 10.65
N GLY A 43 -6.12 -7.02 9.98
CA GLY A 43 -6.27 -7.42 8.57
C GLY A 43 -7.58 -8.12 8.26
N ALA A 44 -7.62 -8.92 7.21
CA ALA A 44 -8.79 -9.67 6.78
C ALA A 44 -8.71 -11.14 7.20
N GLU A 45 -9.86 -11.77 7.47
CA GLU A 45 -9.95 -13.21 7.70
C GLU A 45 -9.43 -13.97 6.48
N GLY A 46 -8.68 -15.06 6.71
CA GLY A 46 -8.05 -15.83 5.63
C GLY A 46 -6.87 -15.13 4.93
N ASN A 47 -6.42 -13.98 5.47
CA ASN A 47 -5.23 -13.28 5.01
C ASN A 47 -4.12 -13.29 6.06
N ASP A 48 -2.91 -13.63 5.64
CA ASP A 48 -1.74 -13.65 6.51
C ASP A 48 -0.63 -12.70 6.00
N VAL A 49 0.42 -12.55 6.80
CA VAL A 49 1.58 -11.71 6.51
C VAL A 49 2.85 -12.48 6.88
N GLY A 50 3.69 -12.79 5.88
CA GLY A 50 4.87 -13.64 6.05
C GLY A 50 5.95 -13.07 6.97
N LEU A 51 6.15 -11.75 7.02
CA LEU A 51 7.10 -11.08 7.92
C LEU A 51 6.36 -10.07 8.78
N LYS A 52 5.68 -10.53 9.83
CA LYS A 52 4.83 -9.70 10.71
C LYS A 52 5.54 -8.45 11.25
N ALA A 53 6.83 -8.56 11.59
CA ALA A 53 7.63 -7.44 12.10
C ALA A 53 7.82 -6.28 11.09
N HIS A 54 7.74 -6.57 9.77
CA HIS A 54 7.99 -5.59 8.70
C HIS A 54 6.75 -5.24 7.89
N HIS A 55 5.85 -6.19 7.69
CA HIS A 55 4.70 -6.07 6.77
C HIS A 55 3.35 -6.15 7.46
N GLY A 56 3.28 -6.39 8.76
CA GLY A 56 2.06 -6.48 9.56
C GLY A 56 1.92 -5.34 10.57
N GLY A 57 0.93 -5.49 11.44
CA GLY A 57 0.57 -4.55 12.50
C GLY A 57 -0.58 -3.63 12.10
N VAL A 58 -1.10 -2.89 13.08
CA VAL A 58 -2.30 -2.06 12.93
C VAL A 58 -2.22 -1.06 11.77
N ASP A 59 -1.04 -0.46 11.53
CA ASP A 59 -0.84 0.53 10.46
C ASP A 59 -0.74 -0.09 9.05
N LYS A 60 -0.68 -1.41 8.96
CA LYS A 60 -0.55 -2.16 7.70
C LYS A 60 -1.55 -3.30 7.64
N ALA A 61 -2.74 -3.08 8.19
CA ALA A 61 -3.78 -4.09 8.27
C ALA A 61 -4.19 -4.58 6.87
N LEU A 62 -4.36 -3.65 5.92
CA LEU A 62 -4.77 -3.96 4.55
C LEU A 62 -3.98 -3.10 3.55
N PHE A 63 -3.69 -3.68 2.38
CA PHE A 63 -2.97 -3.04 1.31
C PHE A 63 -3.87 -2.79 0.10
N PHE A 64 -3.93 -1.53 -0.34
CA PHE A 64 -4.73 -1.04 -1.46
C PHE A 64 -3.87 -0.64 -2.64
N MET A 65 -4.32 -0.95 -3.85
CA MET A 65 -3.78 -0.43 -5.10
C MET A 65 -4.89 0.10 -5.99
N SER A 66 -4.56 1.11 -6.78
CA SER A 66 -5.45 1.61 -7.83
C SER A 66 -5.41 0.72 -9.06
N ASP A 67 -6.54 0.60 -9.75
CA ASP A 67 -6.63 -0.05 -11.06
C ASP A 67 -5.74 0.63 -12.11
N VAL A 68 -5.61 1.97 -12.06
CA VAL A 68 -4.74 2.73 -12.98
C VAL A 68 -3.26 2.52 -12.73
N SER A 69 -2.86 2.01 -11.55
CA SER A 69 -1.45 1.70 -11.25
C SER A 69 -0.94 0.52 -12.08
N PHE A 70 -1.81 -0.44 -12.45
CA PHE A 70 -1.39 -1.61 -13.24
C PHE A 70 -0.94 -1.26 -14.66
N PRO A 71 -1.74 -0.56 -15.50
CA PRO A 71 -1.27 -0.16 -16.83
C PRO A 71 -0.07 0.79 -16.76
N ALA A 72 0.01 1.68 -15.76
CA ALA A 72 1.14 2.57 -15.59
C ALA A 72 2.44 1.80 -15.29
N LEU A 73 2.39 0.83 -14.36
CA LEU A 73 3.55 -0.02 -14.04
C LEU A 73 3.89 -0.98 -15.17
N ASN A 74 2.91 -1.54 -15.87
CA ASN A 74 3.13 -2.41 -17.03
C ASN A 74 3.92 -1.68 -18.13
N ALA A 75 3.54 -0.43 -18.43
CA ALA A 75 4.25 0.38 -19.44
C ALA A 75 5.71 0.64 -19.04
N LEU A 76 6.00 0.86 -17.75
CA LEU A 76 7.36 1.11 -17.25
C LEU A 76 8.20 -0.17 -17.15
N LEU A 77 7.58 -1.31 -16.92
CA LEU A 77 8.25 -2.60 -16.71
C LEU A 77 8.37 -3.43 -18.00
N GLY A 78 7.64 -3.06 -19.07
CA GLY A 78 7.51 -3.89 -20.27
C GLY A 78 6.72 -5.17 -20.02
N GLU A 79 5.76 -5.13 -19.10
CA GLU A 79 4.96 -6.28 -18.64
C GLU A 79 3.48 -6.12 -19.02
N ASN A 80 2.70 -7.17 -18.80
CA ASN A 80 1.26 -7.17 -19.04
C ASN A 80 0.53 -7.83 -17.85
N PHE A 81 0.79 -7.36 -16.65
CA PHE A 81 0.14 -7.86 -15.43
C PHE A 81 -1.32 -7.44 -15.37
N ASP A 82 -2.18 -8.38 -15.02
CA ASP A 82 -3.61 -8.17 -14.80
C ASP A 82 -3.94 -8.33 -13.31
N PHE A 83 -4.81 -7.45 -12.80
CA PHE A 83 -5.21 -7.48 -11.40
C PHE A 83 -6.39 -8.42 -11.11
N HIS A 84 -7.02 -9.05 -12.10
CA HIS A 84 -8.15 -9.96 -11.88
C HIS A 84 -7.72 -11.31 -11.30
N GLY A 85 -6.50 -11.74 -11.54
CA GLY A 85 -5.92 -12.96 -11.01
C GLY A 85 -5.34 -12.83 -9.60
N SER A 86 -4.34 -13.66 -9.30
CA SER A 86 -3.59 -13.59 -8.04
C SER A 86 -2.91 -12.23 -7.89
N ALA A 87 -2.66 -11.83 -6.64
CA ALA A 87 -1.98 -10.56 -6.36
C ALA A 87 -0.57 -10.53 -6.98
N ILE A 88 -0.31 -9.46 -7.71
CA ILE A 88 0.99 -9.21 -8.35
C ILE A 88 1.93 -8.50 -7.38
N TYR A 89 1.42 -7.46 -6.73
CA TYR A 89 2.20 -6.62 -5.82
C TYR A 89 1.90 -6.90 -4.34
N GLY A 90 1.06 -7.93 -4.06
CA GLY A 90 0.65 -8.31 -2.72
C GLY A 90 -0.57 -7.53 -2.20
N GLU A 91 -1.30 -6.89 -3.08
CA GLU A 91 -2.49 -6.11 -2.78
C GLU A 91 -3.63 -6.98 -2.22
N ASN A 92 -4.35 -6.44 -1.22
CA ASN A 92 -5.61 -6.98 -0.72
C ASN A 92 -6.80 -6.46 -1.50
N PHE A 93 -6.75 -5.17 -1.89
CA PHE A 93 -7.84 -4.51 -2.59
C PHE A 93 -7.32 -3.79 -3.83
N VAL A 94 -8.03 -3.98 -4.94
CA VAL A 94 -7.88 -3.12 -6.12
C VAL A 94 -9.12 -2.26 -6.21
N VAL A 95 -8.91 -0.94 -6.37
CA VAL A 95 -9.98 0.05 -6.35
C VAL A 95 -9.96 0.91 -7.59
N SER A 96 -11.13 1.39 -8.02
CA SER A 96 -11.27 2.42 -9.05
C SER A 96 -11.50 3.80 -8.43
N GLY A 97 -11.17 4.85 -9.18
CA GLY A 97 -11.45 6.25 -8.79
C GLY A 97 -10.52 6.84 -7.74
N LEU A 98 -9.72 6.02 -7.06
CA LEU A 98 -8.69 6.44 -6.11
C LEU A 98 -7.31 6.02 -6.60
N HIS A 99 -6.33 6.92 -6.44
CA HIS A 99 -4.93 6.67 -6.76
C HIS A 99 -4.02 7.58 -5.91
N GLU A 100 -2.73 7.43 -6.03
CA GLU A 100 -1.74 8.10 -5.18
C GLU A 100 -1.80 9.64 -5.21
N ASP A 101 -2.37 10.25 -6.26
CA ASP A 101 -2.50 11.70 -6.38
C ASP A 101 -3.77 12.27 -5.74
N ASN A 102 -4.75 11.42 -5.39
CA ASN A 102 -6.02 11.85 -4.79
C ASN A 102 -6.38 11.18 -3.46
N VAL A 103 -5.58 10.22 -3.00
CA VAL A 103 -5.65 9.65 -1.65
C VAL A 103 -4.68 10.38 -0.75
N CYS A 104 -5.16 10.87 0.40
CA CYS A 104 -4.36 11.62 1.38
C CYS A 104 -4.15 10.81 2.66
N ILE A 105 -3.07 11.10 3.38
CA ILE A 105 -2.81 10.50 4.69
C ILE A 105 -3.93 10.91 5.67
N GLY A 106 -4.39 9.99 6.52
CA GLY A 106 -5.47 10.23 7.45
C GLY A 106 -6.88 10.24 6.81
N ASP A 107 -6.99 10.08 5.48
CA ASP A 107 -8.31 9.89 4.86
C ASP A 107 -9.03 8.72 5.50
N ARG A 108 -10.28 8.93 5.91
CA ARG A 108 -11.16 7.86 6.40
C ARG A 108 -12.23 7.56 5.38
N TYR A 109 -12.30 6.31 4.99
CA TYR A 109 -13.29 5.80 4.05
C TYR A 109 -14.23 4.80 4.73
N LYS A 110 -15.55 5.04 4.60
CA LYS A 110 -16.57 4.02 4.87
C LYS A 110 -16.66 3.10 3.66
N ILE A 111 -16.47 1.78 3.87
CA ILE A 111 -16.50 0.75 2.84
C ILE A 111 -17.28 -0.44 3.40
N GLY A 112 -18.42 -0.78 2.80
CA GLY A 112 -19.32 -1.76 3.39
C GLY A 112 -19.69 -1.37 4.82
N THR A 113 -19.45 -2.25 5.79
CA THR A 113 -19.69 -1.95 7.22
C THR A 113 -18.43 -1.48 7.95
N THR A 114 -17.27 -1.38 7.29
CA THR A 114 -15.99 -0.98 7.90
C THR A 114 -15.76 0.53 7.86
N LEU A 115 -14.88 1.03 8.74
CA LEU A 115 -14.24 2.35 8.62
C LEU A 115 -12.72 2.15 8.59
N LEU A 116 -12.08 2.56 7.50
CA LEU A 116 -10.64 2.41 7.27
C LEU A 116 -9.97 3.78 7.19
N GLU A 117 -8.73 3.89 7.69
CA GLU A 117 -7.93 5.12 7.68
C GLU A 117 -6.60 4.91 6.96
N VAL A 118 -6.27 5.79 6.03
CA VAL A 118 -4.99 5.76 5.29
C VAL A 118 -3.83 6.09 6.22
N SER A 119 -2.89 5.17 6.34
CA SER A 119 -1.81 5.20 7.33
C SER A 119 -0.44 5.54 6.76
N GLN A 120 -0.13 5.06 5.56
CA GLN A 120 1.15 5.31 4.89
C GLN A 120 1.18 4.83 3.43
N PRO A 121 2.08 5.38 2.58
CA PRO A 121 2.45 4.75 1.32
C PRO A 121 3.06 3.37 1.53
N ARG A 122 2.88 2.47 0.58
CA ARG A 122 3.57 1.18 0.62
C ARG A 122 5.02 1.35 0.16
N LYS A 123 5.97 0.87 0.95
CA LYS A 123 7.40 0.81 0.56
C LYS A 123 7.66 -0.51 -0.18
N PRO A 124 8.15 -0.48 -1.44
CA PRO A 124 8.44 -1.69 -2.19
C PRO A 124 9.61 -2.46 -1.58
N CYS A 125 9.50 -3.79 -1.51
CA CYS A 125 10.55 -4.69 -1.02
C CYS A 125 11.06 -5.60 -2.14
N GLU A 126 12.18 -6.28 -1.91
CA GLU A 126 12.79 -7.19 -2.89
C GLU A 126 11.88 -8.34 -3.34
N ARG A 127 11.03 -8.84 -2.43
CA ARG A 127 10.07 -9.91 -2.75
C ARG A 127 9.13 -9.59 -3.91
N LEU A 128 8.94 -8.30 -4.24
CA LEU A 128 8.19 -7.89 -5.41
C LEU A 128 8.87 -8.30 -6.71
N SER A 129 10.15 -8.01 -6.84
CA SER A 129 10.92 -8.38 -8.02
C SER A 129 10.92 -9.89 -8.22
N HIS A 130 10.98 -10.67 -7.13
CA HIS A 130 10.85 -12.13 -7.21
C HIS A 130 9.45 -12.58 -7.63
N ASN A 131 8.39 -11.98 -7.07
CA ASN A 131 7.02 -12.36 -7.40
C ASN A 131 6.66 -12.04 -8.84
N THR A 132 7.11 -10.89 -9.34
CA THR A 132 6.88 -10.44 -10.73
C THR A 132 7.86 -11.07 -11.71
N LYS A 133 8.94 -11.72 -11.24
CA LYS A 133 10.07 -12.21 -12.06
C LYS A 133 10.74 -11.12 -12.89
N ASN A 134 10.67 -9.88 -12.42
CA ASN A 134 11.27 -8.71 -13.06
C ASN A 134 12.09 -7.95 -12.02
N GLU A 135 13.42 -7.96 -12.17
CA GLU A 135 14.37 -7.38 -11.22
C GLU A 135 14.16 -5.88 -11.01
N ASN A 136 13.64 -5.17 -12.01
CA ASN A 136 13.40 -3.74 -11.97
C ASN A 136 12.14 -3.34 -11.19
N THR A 137 11.25 -4.29 -10.85
CA THR A 137 9.93 -3.98 -10.27
C THR A 137 10.02 -3.11 -9.03
N ARG A 138 10.90 -3.46 -8.10
CA ARG A 138 11.09 -2.68 -6.85
C ARG A 138 11.48 -1.24 -7.13
N GLU A 139 12.45 -1.05 -8.01
CA GLU A 139 12.99 0.27 -8.31
C GLU A 139 12.01 1.12 -9.13
N VAL A 140 11.37 0.54 -10.13
CA VAL A 140 10.34 1.19 -10.94
C VAL A 140 9.18 1.68 -10.06
N ILE A 141 8.67 0.85 -9.14
CA ILE A 141 7.62 1.27 -8.19
C ILE A 141 8.10 2.42 -7.30
N ARG A 142 9.36 2.34 -6.80
CA ARG A 142 9.94 3.38 -5.95
C ARG A 142 10.06 4.72 -6.68
N GLN A 143 10.54 4.70 -7.93
CA GLN A 143 10.76 5.92 -8.72
C GLN A 143 9.47 6.51 -9.26
N SER A 144 8.57 5.67 -9.75
CA SER A 144 7.31 6.13 -10.34
C SER A 144 6.30 6.63 -9.30
N GLY A 145 6.43 6.18 -8.04
CA GLY A 145 5.49 6.49 -6.98
C GLY A 145 4.14 5.78 -7.09
N TRP A 146 3.94 4.84 -8.03
CA TRP A 146 2.77 3.96 -8.11
C TRP A 146 2.89 2.83 -7.10
N THR A 147 2.78 3.18 -5.81
CA THR A 147 3.12 2.29 -4.69
C THR A 147 1.91 1.58 -4.09
N GLY A 148 0.71 2.14 -4.27
CA GLY A 148 -0.42 1.86 -3.40
C GLY A 148 -0.21 2.40 -1.98
N TRP A 149 -1.14 2.10 -1.10
CA TRP A 149 -1.14 2.57 0.28
C TRP A 149 -1.66 1.52 1.25
N TYR A 150 -1.22 1.64 2.50
CA TYR A 150 -1.76 0.87 3.61
C TYR A 150 -2.84 1.64 4.35
N VAL A 151 -3.74 0.89 4.97
CA VAL A 151 -4.77 1.42 5.85
C VAL A 151 -4.76 0.68 7.18
N ARG A 152 -5.21 1.38 8.24
CA ARG A 152 -5.60 0.78 9.52
C ARG A 152 -7.11 0.66 9.60
N VAL A 153 -7.57 -0.27 10.41
CA VAL A 153 -9.00 -0.54 10.63
C VAL A 153 -9.44 0.26 11.86
N ILE A 154 -10.36 1.21 11.66
CA ILE A 154 -10.97 1.99 12.74
C ILE A 154 -12.23 1.30 13.24
N GLU A 155 -13.08 0.79 12.32
CA GLU A 155 -14.23 -0.04 12.63
C GLU A 155 -14.13 -1.34 11.82
N GLU A 156 -14.22 -2.47 12.54
CA GLU A 156 -14.26 -3.80 11.95
C GLU A 156 -15.59 -4.05 11.21
N GLY A 157 -15.61 -5.00 10.28
CA GLY A 157 -16.83 -5.31 9.54
C GLY A 157 -16.56 -6.12 8.28
N GLU A 158 -17.41 -5.97 7.28
CA GLU A 158 -17.37 -6.71 6.03
C GLU A 158 -17.30 -5.77 4.84
N ILE A 159 -16.48 -6.15 3.85
CA ILE A 159 -16.31 -5.46 2.57
C ILE A 159 -16.62 -6.46 1.46
N HIS A 160 -17.46 -6.06 0.51
CA HIS A 160 -17.83 -6.85 -0.67
C HIS A 160 -17.26 -6.22 -1.95
N GLN A 161 -17.01 -7.05 -2.94
CA GLN A 161 -16.67 -6.55 -4.27
C GLN A 161 -17.84 -5.68 -4.80
N GLY A 162 -17.52 -4.51 -5.32
CA GLY A 162 -18.48 -3.51 -5.77
C GLY A 162 -18.85 -2.45 -4.72
N ASP A 163 -18.49 -2.62 -3.45
CA ASP A 163 -18.73 -1.61 -2.41
C ASP A 163 -18.08 -0.28 -2.78
N GLU A 164 -18.78 0.80 -2.47
CA GLU A 164 -18.27 2.17 -2.67
C GLU A 164 -17.33 2.58 -1.54
N LEU A 165 -16.29 3.36 -1.89
CA LEU A 165 -15.40 4.02 -0.93
C LEU A 165 -15.92 5.44 -0.70
N ILE A 166 -16.58 5.66 0.43
CA ILE A 166 -17.19 6.95 0.77
C ILE A 166 -16.27 7.69 1.74
N LEU A 167 -15.66 8.78 1.26
CA LEU A 167 -14.80 9.62 2.08
C LEU A 167 -15.62 10.28 3.21
N GLN A 168 -15.23 10.00 4.45
CA GLN A 168 -15.87 10.56 5.66
C GLN A 168 -15.06 11.70 6.28
N HIS A 169 -13.73 11.64 6.16
CA HIS A 169 -12.82 12.59 6.78
C HIS A 169 -11.54 12.71 5.97
N ARG A 170 -11.02 13.95 5.82
CA ARG A 170 -9.74 14.29 5.17
C ARG A 170 -9.04 15.40 5.94
N PRO A 171 -8.15 15.06 6.89
CA PRO A 171 -7.49 16.05 7.73
C PRO A 171 -6.34 16.79 7.03
N TYR A 172 -5.68 16.15 6.05
CA TYR A 172 -4.48 16.69 5.39
C TYR A 172 -4.62 16.61 3.85
N PRO A 173 -5.45 17.50 3.22
CA PRO A 173 -5.73 17.41 1.78
C PRO A 173 -4.51 17.63 0.88
N GLU A 174 -3.47 18.30 1.38
CA GLU A 174 -2.21 18.53 0.68
C GLU A 174 -1.22 17.35 0.80
N TRP A 175 -1.42 16.43 1.75
CA TRP A 175 -0.52 15.29 1.99
C TRP A 175 -1.00 14.02 1.30
N THR A 176 -0.91 14.03 -0.03
CA THR A 176 -1.25 12.85 -0.86
C THR A 176 -0.21 11.74 -0.69
N ILE A 177 -0.61 10.51 -1.03
CA ILE A 177 0.32 9.36 -1.09
C ILE A 177 1.47 9.67 -2.04
N ARG A 178 1.21 10.33 -3.17
CA ARG A 178 2.25 10.78 -4.12
C ARG A 178 3.24 11.74 -3.47
N ARG A 179 2.77 12.77 -2.76
CA ARG A 179 3.64 13.73 -2.07
C ARG A 179 4.52 13.05 -1.03
N LEU A 180 3.99 12.12 -0.23
CA LEU A 180 4.78 11.34 0.73
C LEU A 180 5.83 10.44 0.07
N ASN A 181 5.51 9.83 -1.07
CA ASN A 181 6.50 9.06 -1.85
C ASN A 181 7.63 9.95 -2.35
N THR A 182 7.30 11.12 -2.89
CA THR A 182 8.27 12.10 -3.39
C THR A 182 9.19 12.59 -2.27
N LEU A 183 8.64 12.82 -1.08
CA LEU A 183 9.40 13.25 0.10
C LEU A 183 10.59 12.32 0.44
N LEU A 184 10.47 11.01 0.16
CA LEU A 184 11.51 10.02 0.43
C LEU A 184 12.36 9.65 -0.80
N SER A 185 11.96 10.02 -2.00
CA SER A 185 12.63 9.64 -3.26
C SER A 185 13.32 10.79 -4.00
N ALA A 186 13.00 12.03 -3.65
CA ALA A 186 13.57 13.24 -4.23
C ALA A 186 14.22 14.12 -3.14
N PRO A 187 15.01 15.14 -3.51
CA PRO A 187 15.49 16.13 -2.56
C PRO A 187 14.33 16.81 -1.83
N SER A 188 14.37 16.82 -0.51
CA SER A 188 13.35 17.44 0.36
C SER A 188 14.02 18.42 1.31
N SER A 189 13.30 19.47 1.68
CA SER A 189 13.76 20.39 2.70
C SER A 189 13.56 19.83 4.11
N VAL A 190 14.34 20.34 5.08
CA VAL A 190 14.16 20.01 6.49
C VAL A 190 12.76 20.35 6.94
N ALA A 191 12.23 21.53 6.53
CA ALA A 191 10.89 21.99 6.89
C ALA A 191 9.78 21.02 6.41
N GLU A 192 9.86 20.51 5.17
CA GLU A 192 8.89 19.54 4.65
C GLU A 192 8.93 18.21 5.41
N LEU A 193 10.12 17.75 5.80
CA LEU A 193 10.27 16.53 6.61
C LEU A 193 9.67 16.71 8.00
N GLU A 194 9.88 17.88 8.63
CA GLU A 194 9.31 18.21 9.94
C GLU A 194 7.79 18.34 9.88
N GLU A 195 7.25 18.99 8.84
CA GLU A 195 5.81 19.09 8.60
C GLU A 195 5.18 17.68 8.47
N ALA A 196 5.79 16.78 7.68
CA ALA A 196 5.31 15.41 7.56
C ALA A 196 5.39 14.63 8.89
N LEU A 197 6.41 14.85 9.72
CA LEU A 197 6.53 14.21 11.03
C LEU A 197 5.46 14.64 12.01
N ALA A 198 4.90 15.86 11.86
CA ALA A 198 3.83 16.37 12.70
C ALA A 198 2.45 15.74 12.40
N ILE A 199 2.28 15.03 11.28
CA ILE A 199 1.04 14.34 10.94
C ILE A 199 0.82 13.18 11.91
N GLU A 200 -0.22 13.24 12.74
CA GLU A 200 -0.49 12.23 13.76
C GLU A 200 -0.80 10.86 13.15
N GLU A 201 -1.63 10.82 12.11
CA GLU A 201 -2.10 9.60 11.43
C GLU A 201 -1.02 8.88 10.63
N LEU A 202 0.12 9.55 10.36
CA LEU A 202 1.23 8.93 9.63
C LEU A 202 1.87 7.82 10.46
N ALA A 203 1.90 6.62 9.89
CA ALA A 203 2.41 5.41 10.55
C ALA A 203 3.85 5.56 11.09
N ALA A 204 4.09 5.05 12.28
CA ALA A 204 5.40 5.11 12.94
C ALA A 204 6.54 4.54 12.08
N ALA A 205 6.25 3.50 11.27
CA ALA A 205 7.23 2.92 10.35
C ALA A 205 7.66 3.90 9.24
N PHE A 206 6.75 4.75 8.76
CA PHE A 206 7.05 5.76 7.76
C PHE A 206 7.79 6.94 8.40
N LYS A 207 7.36 7.40 9.57
CA LYS A 207 8.04 8.45 10.37
C LYS A 207 9.52 8.09 10.64
N ARG A 208 9.83 6.79 10.93
CA ARG A 208 11.23 6.35 11.07
C ARG A 208 12.08 6.58 9.80
N SER A 209 11.48 6.45 8.62
CA SER A 209 12.18 6.72 7.34
C SER A 209 12.45 8.20 7.15
N ILE A 210 11.48 9.06 7.50
CA ILE A 210 11.64 10.52 7.48
C ILE A 210 12.75 10.95 8.45
N HIS A 211 12.75 10.44 9.69
CA HIS A 211 13.82 10.70 10.65
C HIS A 211 15.21 10.27 10.13
N SER A 212 15.28 9.15 9.40
CA SER A 212 16.55 8.72 8.80
C SER A 212 17.04 9.70 7.74
N GLN A 213 16.14 10.19 6.90
CA GLN A 213 16.48 11.19 5.87
C GLN A 213 16.88 12.52 6.48
N LEU A 214 16.17 12.99 7.50
CA LEU A 214 16.49 14.21 8.24
C LEU A 214 17.92 14.16 8.83
N ARG A 215 18.27 13.05 9.49
CA ARG A 215 19.63 12.84 10.01
C ARG A 215 20.70 12.87 8.91
N ASN A 216 20.40 12.35 7.72
CA ASN A 216 21.35 12.35 6.59
C ASN A 216 21.57 13.77 6.07
N LEU A 217 20.51 14.59 5.98
CA LEU A 217 20.63 16.00 5.58
C LEU A 217 21.44 16.81 6.60
N GLN A 218 21.20 16.62 7.90
CA GLN A 218 21.94 17.31 8.97
C GLN A 218 23.43 16.93 9.02
N LYS A 219 23.82 15.75 8.53
CA LYS A 219 25.24 15.34 8.44
C LYS A 219 25.93 15.88 7.19
N ALA A 220 25.16 16.24 6.16
CA ALA A 220 25.69 16.75 4.88
C ALA A 220 25.79 18.30 4.84
N ALA A 221 25.17 18.99 5.80
CA ALA A 221 25.23 20.42 6.00
C ALA A 221 26.39 20.81 6.96
#